data_c91f5671be3471f4668aef257863bb99
#
_entry.id   c91f5671be3471f4668aef257863bb99
#
_cell.length_a   1.000
_cell.length_b   1.000
_cell.length_c   1.000
_cell.angle_alpha   90.00
_cell.angle_beta   90.00
_cell.angle_gamma   90.00
#
_symmetry.space_group_name_H-M   'P 1'
#
loop_
_entity.id
_entity.type
_entity.pdbx_description
1 polymer ?
#
loop_
_entity_poly.entity_id
_entity_poly.type
_entity_poly.pdbx_seq_one_letter_code
_entity_poly.pdbx_strand_id
1 'polypeptide(L)'
;MRYFFSLIACLVLFSQCKDEKIKMNYTYVDQNNNRYYISQFTIDYRPIKASESSSGVYDGGEEKTVTVSEVNYTEIVALAEQILENKYHENLKREMLTAVLYSKDQDDNKRSVILKPSEKRTLFEKLLKEALKK
;
A
#
# COMPACT_ATOMS: atom_id res chain seq x y z
N MET A 1 -53.93 -41.08 19.76
CA MET A 1 -53.19 -40.49 18.64
C MET A 1 -52.12 -39.59 19.19
N ARG A 2 -50.88 -39.99 19.08
CA ARG A 2 -49.75 -39.24 19.60
C ARG A 2 -49.06 -38.63 18.37
N TYR A 3 -49.16 -37.33 18.23
CA TYR A 3 -48.42 -36.61 17.22
C TYR A 3 -47.03 -36.30 17.74
N PHE A 4 -46.05 -37.02 17.20
CA PHE A 4 -44.64 -36.68 17.39
C PHE A 4 -44.31 -35.47 16.55
N PHE A 5 -44.23 -34.32 17.21
CA PHE A 5 -43.62 -33.14 16.61
C PHE A 5 -42.12 -33.34 16.63
N SER A 6 -41.60 -33.79 15.50
CA SER A 6 -40.17 -33.78 15.25
C SER A 6 -39.73 -32.35 15.00
N LEU A 7 -39.18 -31.74 16.02
CA LEU A 7 -38.56 -30.41 15.93
C LEU A 7 -37.21 -30.58 15.26
N ILE A 8 -37.17 -30.47 13.94
CA ILE A 8 -35.93 -30.38 13.20
C ILE A 8 -35.38 -28.97 13.44
N ALA A 9 -34.49 -28.89 14.43
CA ALA A 9 -33.68 -27.73 14.65
C ALA A 9 -32.71 -27.62 13.45
N CYS A 10 -33.05 -26.82 12.43
CA CYS A 10 -32.11 -26.37 11.42
C CYS A 10 -31.03 -25.57 12.14
N LEU A 11 -29.95 -26.23 12.50
CA LEU A 11 -28.70 -25.57 12.85
C LEU A 11 -28.18 -24.88 11.56
N VAL A 12 -28.60 -23.65 11.34
CA VAL A 12 -27.97 -22.82 10.35
C VAL A 12 -26.58 -22.50 10.90
N LEU A 13 -25.63 -23.31 10.49
CA LEU A 13 -24.22 -22.98 10.62
C LEU A 13 -23.98 -21.76 9.74
N PHE A 14 -24.10 -20.59 10.34
CA PHE A 14 -23.50 -19.41 9.78
C PHE A 14 -22.00 -19.63 9.75
N SER A 15 -21.52 -20.20 8.65
CA SER A 15 -20.12 -20.08 8.30
C SER A 15 -19.84 -18.60 8.18
N GLN A 16 -19.39 -17.99 9.25
CA GLN A 16 -18.71 -16.70 9.18
C GLN A 16 -17.47 -16.96 8.36
N CYS A 17 -17.56 -16.75 7.05
CA CYS A 17 -16.40 -16.48 6.25
C CYS A 17 -15.78 -15.22 6.87
N LYS A 18 -14.79 -15.41 7.74
CA LYS A 18 -13.83 -14.36 8.00
C LYS A 18 -13.18 -14.12 6.66
N ASP A 19 -13.53 -13.02 6.02
CA ASP A 19 -12.72 -12.46 4.97
C ASP A 19 -11.35 -12.24 5.60
N GLU A 20 -10.47 -13.22 5.44
CA GLU A 20 -9.05 -13.01 5.71
C GLU A 20 -8.64 -11.94 4.72
N LYS A 21 -8.58 -10.71 5.20
CA LYS A 21 -8.08 -9.58 4.42
C LYS A 21 -6.69 -9.99 3.96
N ILE A 22 -6.57 -10.25 2.66
CA ILE A 22 -5.30 -10.59 2.03
C ILE A 22 -4.30 -9.51 2.46
N LYS A 23 -3.25 -9.92 3.18
CA LYS A 23 -2.22 -8.98 3.62
C LYS A 23 -1.45 -8.52 2.39
N MET A 24 -1.64 -7.28 2.02
CA MET A 24 -0.91 -6.63 0.94
C MET A 24 0.23 -5.83 1.51
N ASN A 25 1.38 -5.94 0.88
CA ASN A 25 2.52 -5.06 1.11
C ASN A 25 2.71 -4.18 -0.11
N TYR A 26 2.97 -2.91 0.12
CA TYR A 26 3.25 -1.94 -0.93
C TYR A 26 4.65 -1.40 -0.76
N THR A 27 5.30 -1.12 -1.87
CA THR A 27 6.56 -0.39 -1.90
C THR A 27 6.41 0.78 -2.86
N TYR A 28 6.58 1.97 -2.35
CA TYR A 28 6.61 3.17 -3.16
C TYR A 28 8.04 3.70 -3.27
N VAL A 29 8.46 3.96 -4.48
CA VAL A 29 9.76 4.57 -4.79
C VAL A 29 9.49 5.91 -5.43
N ASP A 30 9.87 6.99 -4.76
CA ASP A 30 9.65 8.33 -5.27
C ASP A 30 10.61 8.70 -6.41
N GLN A 31 10.45 9.89 -6.96
CA GLN A 31 11.30 10.37 -8.05
C GLN A 31 12.78 10.50 -7.68
N ASN A 32 13.08 10.62 -6.40
CA ASN A 32 14.45 10.72 -5.88
C ASN A 32 15.00 9.38 -5.41
N ASN A 33 14.28 8.28 -5.67
CA ASN A 33 14.61 6.91 -5.25
C ASN A 33 14.53 6.64 -3.75
N ASN A 34 13.89 7.51 -2.96
CA ASN A 34 13.54 7.17 -1.59
C ASN A 34 12.46 6.08 -1.59
N ARG A 35 12.54 5.17 -0.65
CA ARG A 35 11.65 4.01 -0.58
C ARG A 35 10.76 4.09 0.66
N TYR A 36 9.49 3.77 0.45
CA TYR A 36 8.48 3.65 1.50
C TYR A 36 7.94 2.23 1.45
N TYR A 37 8.25 1.44 2.47
CA TYR A 37 7.68 0.10 2.64
C TYR A 37 6.44 0.22 3.50
N ILE A 38 5.29 -0.10 2.94
CA ILE A 38 3.98 0.05 3.56
C ILE A 38 3.45 -1.35 3.82
N SER A 39 3.35 -1.72 5.07
CA SER A 39 2.75 -2.96 5.53
C SER A 39 1.61 -2.65 6.50
N GLN A 40 0.95 -3.67 7.05
CA GLN A 40 -0.19 -3.47 7.93
C GLN A 40 0.15 -2.52 9.09
N PHE A 41 -0.42 -1.30 9.04
CA PHE A 41 -0.27 -0.23 10.02
C PHE A 41 1.15 0.31 10.24
N THR A 42 2.07 0.02 9.34
CA THR A 42 3.47 0.44 9.47
C THR A 42 3.99 1.00 8.16
N ILE A 43 4.74 2.10 8.23
CA ILE A 43 5.51 2.65 7.11
C ILE A 43 6.97 2.70 7.55
N ASP A 44 7.84 2.05 6.76
CA ASP A 44 9.27 2.08 6.93
C ASP A 44 9.89 2.90 5.78
N TYR A 45 10.39 4.08 6.12
CA TYR A 45 11.00 5.02 5.19
C TYR A 45 12.50 4.79 5.09
N ARG A 46 12.95 4.50 3.90
CA ARG A 46 14.37 4.27 3.56
C ARG A 46 14.82 5.28 2.51
N PRO A 47 15.34 6.43 2.93
CA PRO A 47 15.88 7.42 2.01
C PRO A 47 17.18 6.95 1.37
N ILE A 48 17.50 7.48 0.20
CA ILE A 48 18.85 7.35 -0.34
C ILE A 48 19.79 8.29 0.40
N LYS A 49 21.03 7.87 0.50
CA LYS A 49 22.13 8.70 1.05
C LYS A 49 22.80 9.50 -0.06
N ALA A 50 23.49 10.59 0.31
CA ALA A 50 24.24 11.39 -0.65
C ALA A 50 25.23 10.56 -1.49
N SER A 51 25.87 9.53 -0.89
CA SER A 51 26.77 8.61 -1.57
C SER A 51 26.09 7.72 -2.63
N GLU A 52 24.78 7.50 -2.51
CA GLU A 52 23.97 6.67 -3.42
C GLU A 52 23.30 7.53 -4.50
N SER A 53 23.28 8.84 -4.33
CA SER A 53 22.68 9.78 -5.25
C SER A 53 23.56 9.95 -6.49
N SER A 54 22.93 10.06 -7.65
CA SER A 54 23.64 10.30 -8.92
C SER A 54 24.38 11.64 -8.94
N SER A 55 23.91 12.63 -8.19
CA SER A 55 24.58 13.93 -8.03
C SER A 55 25.65 13.93 -6.94
N GLY A 56 25.68 12.93 -6.05
CA GLY A 56 26.55 12.89 -4.88
C GLY A 56 26.19 13.88 -3.76
N VAL A 57 25.09 14.63 -3.94
CA VAL A 57 24.70 15.75 -3.04
C VAL A 57 23.33 15.49 -2.38
N TYR A 58 22.41 14.84 -3.11
CA TYR A 58 21.06 14.64 -2.60
C TYR A 58 21.05 13.64 -1.45
N ASP A 59 20.46 14.06 -0.34
CA ASP A 59 20.22 13.25 0.84
C ASP A 59 18.72 13.28 1.16
N GLY A 60 18.08 12.11 1.22
CA GLY A 60 16.66 11.98 1.51
C GLY A 60 16.30 12.12 2.99
N GLY A 61 17.28 12.34 3.86
CA GLY A 61 17.10 12.47 5.29
C GLY A 61 17.38 11.20 6.07
N GLU A 62 16.75 11.07 7.22
CA GLU A 62 16.95 9.94 8.12
C GLU A 62 15.94 8.81 7.85
N GLU A 63 16.36 7.58 8.08
CA GLU A 63 15.48 6.41 8.11
C GLU A 63 14.47 6.56 9.25
N LYS A 64 13.23 6.18 8.98
CA LYS A 64 12.16 6.26 9.96
C LYS A 64 11.16 5.15 9.79
N THR A 65 10.78 4.51 10.88
CA THR A 65 9.66 3.56 10.92
C THR A 65 8.56 4.15 11.81
N VAL A 66 7.34 4.22 11.29
CA VAL A 66 6.19 4.76 12.01
C VAL A 66 5.03 3.78 12.01
N THR A 67 4.25 3.82 13.08
CA THR A 67 2.95 3.14 13.14
C THR A 67 1.87 4.10 12.65
N VAL A 68 1.00 3.62 11.79
CA VAL A 68 -0.06 4.40 11.16
C VAL A 68 -1.41 3.97 11.75
N SER A 69 -2.30 4.94 12.01
CA SER A 69 -3.66 4.64 12.44
C SER A 69 -4.42 3.82 11.37
N GLU A 70 -5.41 3.05 11.80
CA GLU A 70 -6.23 2.26 10.88
C GLU A 70 -6.89 3.12 9.80
N VAL A 71 -7.39 4.31 10.16
CA VAL A 71 -8.00 5.25 9.21
C VAL A 71 -7.00 5.71 8.17
N ASN A 72 -5.83 6.18 8.58
CA ASN A 72 -4.80 6.65 7.65
C ASN A 72 -4.26 5.51 6.78
N TYR A 73 -4.07 4.33 7.35
CA TYR A 73 -3.66 3.15 6.60
C TYR A 73 -4.67 2.78 5.52
N THR A 74 -5.96 2.79 5.85
CA THR A 74 -7.04 2.50 4.91
C THR A 74 -7.06 3.51 3.75
N GLU A 75 -6.85 4.80 4.03
CA GLU A 75 -6.75 5.83 2.97
C GLU A 75 -5.53 5.62 2.06
N ILE A 76 -4.38 5.32 2.63
CA ILE A 76 -3.16 5.04 1.88
C ILE A 76 -3.36 3.83 0.96
N VAL A 77 -3.90 2.74 1.50
CA VAL A 77 -4.16 1.51 0.73
C VAL A 77 -5.20 1.74 -0.36
N ALA A 78 -6.30 2.44 -0.06
CA ALA A 78 -7.33 2.74 -1.05
C ALA A 78 -6.75 3.53 -2.23
N LEU A 79 -5.91 4.51 -1.97
CA LEU A 79 -5.28 5.30 -3.01
C LEU A 79 -4.22 4.51 -3.79
N ALA A 80 -3.45 3.65 -3.10
CA ALA A 80 -2.50 2.74 -3.74
C ALA A 80 -3.20 1.78 -4.72
N GLU A 81 -4.33 1.20 -4.33
CA GLU A 81 -5.13 0.33 -5.20
C GLU A 81 -5.70 1.10 -6.41
N GLN A 82 -6.20 2.31 -6.21
CA GLN A 82 -6.65 3.15 -7.32
C GLN A 82 -5.53 3.46 -8.32
N ILE A 83 -4.33 3.70 -7.83
CA ILE A 83 -3.16 3.95 -8.66
C ILE A 83 -2.79 2.69 -9.46
N LEU A 84 -2.78 1.52 -8.82
CA LEU A 84 -2.46 0.25 -9.46
C LEU A 84 -3.49 -0.19 -10.50
N GLU A 85 -4.76 0.13 -10.29
CA GLU A 85 -5.85 -0.20 -11.21
C GLU A 85 -5.96 0.78 -12.37
N ASN A 86 -5.65 2.05 -12.12
CA ASN A 86 -5.83 3.12 -13.10
C ASN A 86 -4.53 3.45 -13.82
N LYS A 87 -4.35 2.86 -14.98
CA LYS A 87 -3.14 3.00 -15.80
C LYS A 87 -3.04 4.31 -16.60
N TYR A 88 -3.94 5.26 -16.44
CA TYR A 88 -3.94 6.51 -17.22
C TYR A 88 -2.68 7.35 -17.03
N HIS A 89 -2.02 7.22 -15.89
CA HIS A 89 -0.79 7.94 -15.55
C HIS A 89 0.45 7.05 -15.61
N GLU A 90 0.30 5.85 -16.14
CA GLU A 90 1.40 4.90 -16.30
C GLU A 90 2.40 5.38 -17.34
N ASN A 91 3.67 5.27 -17.03
CA ASN A 91 4.74 5.36 -17.99
C ASN A 91 5.28 3.95 -18.30
N LEU A 92 5.76 3.74 -19.52
CA LEU A 92 6.25 2.41 -19.93
C LEU A 92 7.65 2.08 -19.38
N LYS A 93 8.39 3.10 -18.99
CA LYS A 93 9.74 2.94 -18.45
C LYS A 93 10.03 3.98 -17.36
N ARG A 94 11.01 3.67 -16.54
CA ARG A 94 11.52 4.60 -15.53
C ARG A 94 12.27 5.73 -16.20
N GLU A 95 11.84 6.96 -15.95
CA GLU A 95 12.44 8.20 -16.45
C GLU A 95 12.60 9.21 -15.31
N MET A 96 13.22 10.34 -15.59
CA MET A 96 13.27 11.44 -14.62
C MET A 96 11.85 11.85 -14.19
N LEU A 97 11.71 12.20 -12.93
CA LEU A 97 10.46 12.61 -12.29
C LEU A 97 9.38 11.52 -12.20
N THR A 98 9.65 10.29 -12.62
CA THR A 98 8.72 9.18 -12.40
C THR A 98 8.90 8.57 -11.01
N ALA A 99 7.82 8.01 -10.48
CA ALA A 99 7.80 7.19 -9.29
C ALA A 99 7.36 5.77 -9.64
N VAL A 100 7.53 4.82 -8.74
CA VAL A 100 7.07 3.45 -8.94
C VAL A 100 6.29 2.99 -7.71
N LEU A 101 5.14 2.38 -7.93
CA LEU A 101 4.38 1.70 -6.89
C LEU A 101 4.36 0.21 -7.20
N TYR A 102 4.77 -0.59 -6.23
CA TYR A 102 4.70 -2.04 -6.24
C TYR A 102 3.69 -2.52 -5.21
N SER A 103 3.02 -3.61 -5.51
CA SER A 103 2.28 -4.38 -4.52
C SER A 103 2.67 -5.84 -4.57
N LYS A 104 2.61 -6.50 -3.42
CA LYS A 104 2.89 -7.93 -3.27
C LYS A 104 1.88 -8.50 -2.27
N ASP A 105 1.19 -9.57 -2.67
CA ASP A 105 0.31 -10.30 -1.78
C ASP A 105 1.02 -11.48 -1.07
N GLN A 106 0.27 -12.24 -0.27
CA GLN A 106 0.79 -13.40 0.46
C GLN A 106 1.26 -14.55 -0.45
N ASP A 107 0.69 -14.64 -1.66
CA ASP A 107 0.99 -15.67 -2.65
C ASP A 107 2.08 -15.26 -3.63
N ASP A 108 2.82 -14.18 -3.30
CA ASP A 108 3.88 -13.61 -4.13
C ASP A 108 3.41 -13.00 -5.47
N ASN A 109 2.10 -12.78 -5.65
CA ASN A 109 1.60 -12.05 -6.80
C ASN A 109 2.02 -10.59 -6.72
N LYS A 110 2.66 -10.10 -7.76
CA LYS A 110 3.23 -8.76 -7.83
C LYS A 110 2.51 -7.93 -8.88
N ARG A 111 2.22 -6.70 -8.53
CA ARG A 111 1.77 -5.66 -9.47
C ARG A 111 2.70 -4.47 -9.36
N SER A 112 2.89 -3.76 -10.44
CA SER A 112 3.67 -2.53 -10.41
C SER A 112 3.16 -1.53 -11.44
N VAL A 113 3.37 -0.26 -11.17
CA VAL A 113 3.07 0.83 -12.09
C VAL A 113 4.15 1.90 -11.97
N ILE A 114 4.62 2.40 -13.10
CA ILE A 114 5.51 3.56 -13.17
C ILE A 114 4.64 4.80 -13.39
N LEU A 115 4.73 5.75 -12.48
CA LEU A 115 3.86 6.92 -12.41
C LEU A 115 4.55 8.18 -12.90
N LYS A 116 3.91 8.86 -13.84
CA LYS A 116 4.20 10.27 -14.14
C LYS A 116 3.72 11.17 -12.99
N PRO A 117 4.19 12.41 -12.90
CA PRO A 117 3.60 13.41 -12.03
C PRO A 117 2.09 13.52 -12.28
N SER A 118 1.28 13.47 -11.23
CA SER A 118 -0.17 13.53 -11.28
C SER A 118 -0.75 13.97 -9.94
N GLU A 119 -2.01 14.39 -9.93
CA GLU A 119 -2.69 14.78 -8.69
C GLU A 119 -2.81 13.60 -7.70
N LYS A 120 -3.14 12.41 -8.19
CA LYS A 120 -3.24 11.20 -7.34
C LYS A 120 -1.89 10.84 -6.72
N ARG A 121 -0.82 10.91 -7.49
CA ARG A 121 0.51 10.68 -6.97
C ARG A 121 0.88 11.71 -5.91
N THR A 122 0.62 12.99 -6.16
CA THR A 122 0.87 14.07 -5.21
C THR A 122 0.10 13.85 -3.91
N LEU A 123 -1.17 13.45 -4.00
CA LEU A 123 -1.98 13.12 -2.83
C LEU A 123 -1.41 11.93 -2.06
N PHE A 124 -1.01 10.88 -2.76
CA PHE A 124 -0.41 9.70 -2.15
C PHE A 124 0.89 10.04 -1.40
N GLU A 125 1.78 10.79 -2.03
CA GLU A 125 3.02 11.25 -1.41
C GLU A 125 2.76 12.14 -0.19
N LYS A 126 1.72 12.99 -0.25
CA LYS A 126 1.30 13.81 0.88
C LYS A 126 0.89 12.96 2.07
N LEU A 127 0.06 11.93 1.86
CA LEU A 127 -0.36 11.00 2.93
C LEU A 127 0.82 10.28 3.56
N LEU A 128 1.78 9.80 2.75
CA LEU A 128 2.99 9.16 3.26
C LEU A 128 3.84 10.13 4.10
N LYS A 129 4.05 11.34 3.62
CA LYS A 129 4.84 12.37 4.33
C LYS A 129 4.18 12.81 5.63
N GLU A 130 2.85 12.95 5.64
CA GLU A 130 2.09 13.28 6.86
C GLU A 130 2.17 12.16 7.91
N ALA A 131 2.12 10.91 7.48
CA ALA A 131 2.29 9.77 8.36
C ALA A 131 3.68 9.75 9.02
N LEU A 132 4.73 10.15 8.30
CA LEU A 132 6.09 10.21 8.82
C LEU A 132 6.34 11.37 9.81
N LYS A 133 5.48 12.37 9.87
CA LYS A 133 5.63 13.52 10.80
C LYS A 133 5.22 13.19 12.24
N LYS A 134 4.52 12.11 12.45
CA LYS A 134 4.07 11.62 13.75
C LYS A 134 5.15 10.75 14.38
#